data_7b6e49464092c2f2b4fb6d9ff69e2a2c
#
_entry.id   7b6e49464092c2f2b4fb6d9ff69e2a2c
#
_cell.length_a   1.000
_cell.length_b   1.000
_cell.length_c   1.000
_cell.angle_alpha   90.00
_cell.angle_beta   90.00
_cell.angle_gamma   90.00
#
_symmetry.space_group_name_H-M   'P 1'
#
loop_
_entity.id
_entity.type
_entity.pdbx_description
1 polymer ?
#
loop_
_entity_poly.entity_id
_entity_poly.type
_entity_poly.pdbx_seq_one_letter_code
_entity_poly.pdbx_strand_id
1 'polypeptide(L)'
;HFEPYLEASFKRVPLLENVGIRKFFAGPESFTPDTNTLLGEVPEVKNFFVCCGFNSIGIGSGGGAGKVTAEWMMNGHINEDLFIYDIKRFQNFHSKINFIKERITETLGDLYGMHWPYKQHKTSRNQKLFPYHEELKEAGACFGASSGYERPLWFALNNEKPEFKYSYNYQNWYPAVEFETKNARKNIGLFDLTAFSKYDLKGQNVHSELQKICTANIKDEIGKTTYTQMLNKDGGIETDLTVVCLDKNYFRIITSAANREHDKFHILKHLSKEIEFKDVTDEVACLGVFG
;
A
#
# COMPACT_ATOMS: atom_id res chain seq x y z
N HIS A 1 28.45 1.28 23.58
CA HIS A 1 27.32 1.84 22.79
C HIS A 1 26.45 2.83 23.58
N PHE A 2 26.48 2.81 24.92
CA PHE A 2 25.65 3.69 25.76
C PHE A 2 26.35 5.01 26.12
N GLU A 3 27.65 5.07 25.98
CA GLU A 3 28.49 6.21 26.34
C GLU A 3 28.06 7.56 25.72
N PRO A 4 27.74 7.67 24.43
CA PRO A 4 27.28 8.93 23.85
C PRO A 4 25.97 9.46 24.47
N TYR A 5 25.11 8.56 24.96
CA TYR A 5 23.86 8.93 25.63
C TYR A 5 24.15 9.46 27.05
N LEU A 6 25.13 8.87 27.77
CA LEU A 6 25.58 9.35 29.06
C LEU A 6 26.18 10.74 28.95
N GLU A 7 27.09 10.95 28.00
CA GLU A 7 27.70 12.25 27.75
C GLU A 7 26.67 13.35 27.43
N ALA A 8 25.67 13.02 26.57
CA ALA A 8 24.58 13.94 26.27
C ALA A 8 23.72 14.25 27.52
N SER A 9 23.51 13.22 28.37
CA SER A 9 22.75 13.36 29.62
C SER A 9 23.48 14.25 30.62
N PHE A 10 24.79 14.07 30.78
CA PHE A 10 25.63 14.89 31.69
C PHE A 10 25.65 16.36 31.29
N LYS A 11 25.71 16.65 29.98
CA LYS A 11 25.61 18.03 29.48
C LYS A 11 24.27 18.68 29.82
N ARG A 12 23.19 17.94 29.88
CA ARG A 12 21.83 18.45 30.17
C ARG A 12 21.54 18.52 31.65
N VAL A 13 22.02 17.54 32.40
CA VAL A 13 21.80 17.39 33.84
C VAL A 13 23.13 17.02 34.50
N PRO A 14 23.99 18.00 34.81
CA PRO A 14 25.36 17.76 35.35
C PRO A 14 25.39 16.91 36.62
N LEU A 15 24.34 16.96 37.43
CA LEU A 15 24.25 16.15 38.66
C LEU A 15 24.34 14.65 38.39
N LEU A 16 24.00 14.19 37.19
CA LEU A 16 24.07 12.77 36.81
C LEU A 16 25.48 12.22 36.74
N GLU A 17 26.52 13.04 36.60
CA GLU A 17 27.93 12.63 36.63
C GLU A 17 28.29 11.94 37.95
N ASN A 18 27.62 12.34 39.04
CA ASN A 18 27.90 11.87 40.40
C ASN A 18 26.94 10.75 40.84
N VAL A 19 26.06 10.29 39.95
CA VAL A 19 25.04 9.28 40.24
C VAL A 19 25.36 7.96 39.53
N GLY A 20 25.39 6.87 40.29
CA GLY A 20 25.59 5.54 39.73
C GLY A 20 24.37 5.01 38.97
N ILE A 21 24.59 4.09 38.03
CA ILE A 21 23.54 3.37 37.33
C ILE A 21 22.98 2.28 38.24
N ARG A 22 21.73 2.41 38.67
CA ARG A 22 21.06 1.40 39.52
C ARG A 22 20.75 0.11 38.77
N LYS A 23 20.27 0.24 37.51
CA LYS A 23 19.93 -0.88 36.66
C LYS A 23 20.17 -0.51 35.21
N PHE A 24 20.84 -1.38 34.49
CA PHE A 24 21.04 -1.29 33.06
C PHE A 24 20.37 -2.50 32.38
N PHE A 25 19.54 -2.24 31.38
CA PHE A 25 18.92 -3.30 30.61
C PHE A 25 18.75 -2.85 29.15
N ALA A 26 18.71 -3.82 28.26
CA ALA A 26 18.36 -3.65 26.86
C ALA A 26 17.36 -4.75 26.48
N GLY A 27 16.47 -4.45 25.58
CA GLY A 27 15.48 -5.40 25.08
C GLY A 27 15.31 -5.24 23.57
N PRO A 28 14.87 -6.30 22.87
CA PRO A 28 14.51 -6.19 21.47
C PRO A 28 13.21 -5.42 21.31
N GLU A 29 13.12 -4.65 20.24
CA GLU A 29 11.90 -4.01 19.78
C GLU A 29 11.48 -4.54 18.41
N SER A 30 10.19 -4.42 18.09
CA SER A 30 9.65 -4.84 16.80
C SER A 30 9.38 -3.64 15.91
N PHE A 31 9.96 -3.68 14.71
CA PHE A 31 9.76 -2.68 13.67
C PHE A 31 9.17 -3.31 12.42
N THR A 32 8.32 -2.56 11.74
CA THR A 32 7.71 -2.93 10.47
C THR A 32 8.39 -2.20 9.31
N PRO A 33 8.30 -2.70 8.08
CA PRO A 33 8.94 -2.05 6.92
C PRO A 33 8.45 -0.65 6.59
N ASP A 34 7.29 -0.26 7.09
CA ASP A 34 6.64 1.03 6.87
C ASP A 34 6.43 1.83 8.15
N THR A 35 6.98 1.36 9.29
CA THR A 35 6.85 1.99 10.61
C THR A 35 5.43 2.15 11.12
N ASN A 36 4.44 1.44 10.55
CA ASN A 36 3.07 1.38 11.04
C ASN A 36 2.80 0.06 11.78
N THR A 37 2.03 0.10 12.84
CA THR A 37 1.61 -1.08 13.62
C THR A 37 0.87 -2.10 12.73
N LEU A 38 0.92 -3.37 13.09
CA LEU A 38 0.18 -4.45 12.44
C LEU A 38 -1.07 -4.77 13.24
N LEU A 39 -2.23 -4.52 12.66
CA LEU A 39 -3.53 -4.84 13.25
C LEU A 39 -4.36 -5.68 12.28
N GLY A 40 -5.28 -6.46 12.83
CA GLY A 40 -6.36 -7.10 12.09
C GLY A 40 -6.20 -8.58 11.83
N GLU A 41 -7.17 -9.12 11.10
CA GLU A 41 -7.21 -10.53 10.72
C GLU A 41 -6.23 -10.82 9.60
N VAL A 42 -5.36 -11.84 9.79
CA VAL A 42 -4.42 -12.27 8.75
C VAL A 42 -5.15 -13.03 7.65
N PRO A 43 -4.84 -12.79 6.37
CA PRO A 43 -5.57 -13.40 5.27
C PRO A 43 -5.38 -14.92 5.17
N GLU A 44 -4.27 -15.46 5.68
CA GLU A 44 -3.93 -16.88 5.58
C GLU A 44 -4.64 -17.76 6.61
N VAL A 45 -5.08 -17.18 7.74
CA VAL A 45 -5.64 -17.96 8.85
C VAL A 45 -6.90 -17.28 9.39
N LYS A 46 -8.05 -17.85 9.07
CA LYS A 46 -9.35 -17.34 9.53
C LYS A 46 -9.43 -17.23 11.05
N ASN A 47 -9.96 -16.13 11.54
CA ASN A 47 -10.12 -15.81 12.96
C ASN A 47 -8.78 -15.66 13.73
N PHE A 48 -7.67 -15.50 13.04
CA PHE A 48 -6.39 -15.18 13.66
C PHE A 48 -6.08 -13.70 13.51
N PHE A 49 -6.09 -12.98 14.62
CA PHE A 49 -5.86 -11.54 14.65
C PHE A 49 -4.48 -11.22 15.20
N VAL A 50 -3.85 -10.20 14.64
CA VAL A 50 -2.58 -9.65 15.11
C VAL A 50 -2.78 -8.23 15.67
N CYS A 51 -1.98 -7.91 16.69
CA CYS A 51 -1.86 -6.58 17.29
C CYS A 51 -0.41 -6.44 17.77
N CYS A 52 0.51 -6.08 16.87
CA CYS A 52 1.95 -6.10 17.11
C CYS A 52 2.71 -5.11 16.21
N GLY A 53 4.05 -5.10 16.31
CA GLY A 53 4.88 -4.24 15.47
C GLY A 53 4.72 -2.75 15.79
N PHE A 54 4.79 -2.39 17.06
CA PHE A 54 4.45 -1.04 17.54
C PHE A 54 5.53 0.02 17.32
N ASN A 55 6.68 -0.30 16.75
CA ASN A 55 7.69 0.67 16.33
C ASN A 55 8.05 1.70 17.43
N SER A 56 8.36 1.24 18.64
CA SER A 56 8.67 2.05 19.84
C SER A 56 7.54 2.91 20.41
N ILE A 57 6.31 2.84 19.88
CA ILE A 57 5.18 3.66 20.37
C ILE A 57 4.10 2.84 21.11
N GLY A 58 4.40 1.58 21.46
CA GLY A 58 3.42 0.64 22.03
C GLY A 58 2.80 1.10 23.34
N ILE A 59 3.53 1.81 24.21
CA ILE A 59 2.99 2.32 25.47
C ILE A 59 1.88 3.34 25.21
N GLY A 60 2.11 4.26 24.25
CA GLY A 60 1.14 5.30 23.91
C GLY A 60 -0.05 4.81 23.10
N SER A 61 0.18 3.82 22.20
CA SER A 61 -0.84 3.35 21.24
C SER A 61 -1.55 2.06 21.64
N GLY A 62 -1.00 1.30 22.61
CA GLY A 62 -1.49 -0.04 22.96
C GLY A 62 -2.94 -0.09 23.39
N GLY A 63 -3.41 0.90 24.16
CA GLY A 63 -4.82 0.99 24.57
C GLY A 63 -5.78 1.17 23.39
N GLY A 64 -5.47 2.08 22.46
CA GLY A 64 -6.25 2.30 21.25
C GLY A 64 -6.22 1.09 20.31
N ALA A 65 -5.04 0.53 20.08
CA ALA A 65 -4.86 -0.65 19.24
C ALA A 65 -5.63 -1.87 19.80
N GLY A 66 -5.59 -2.07 21.13
CA GLY A 66 -6.34 -3.14 21.79
C GLY A 66 -7.85 -2.96 21.63
N LYS A 67 -8.37 -1.73 21.85
CA LYS A 67 -9.80 -1.42 21.65
C LYS A 67 -10.22 -1.74 20.22
N VAL A 68 -9.56 -1.17 19.24
CA VAL A 68 -9.90 -1.36 17.82
C VAL A 68 -9.82 -2.83 17.39
N THR A 69 -8.80 -3.56 17.83
CA THR A 69 -8.69 -4.98 17.52
C THR A 69 -9.84 -5.78 18.13
N ALA A 70 -10.24 -5.50 19.38
CA ALA A 70 -11.36 -6.15 20.02
C ALA A 70 -12.69 -5.85 19.30
N GLU A 71 -12.94 -4.60 18.94
CA GLU A 71 -14.11 -4.20 18.17
C GLU A 71 -14.15 -4.86 16.79
N TRP A 72 -13.00 -4.95 16.11
CA TRP A 72 -12.88 -5.67 14.83
C TRP A 72 -13.22 -7.16 14.96
N MET A 73 -12.71 -7.81 16.00
CA MET A 73 -13.03 -9.23 16.27
C MET A 73 -14.52 -9.43 16.52
N MET A 74 -15.16 -8.52 17.25
CA MET A 74 -16.59 -8.60 17.60
C MET A 74 -17.50 -8.28 16.41
N ASN A 75 -17.13 -7.29 15.60
CA ASN A 75 -17.98 -6.75 14.54
C ASN A 75 -17.66 -7.36 13.17
N GLY A 76 -16.48 -7.94 12.98
CA GLY A 76 -15.98 -8.46 11.69
C GLY A 76 -15.48 -7.37 10.74
N HIS A 77 -15.46 -6.11 11.16
CA HIS A 77 -14.89 -4.94 10.47
C HIS A 77 -14.59 -3.85 11.50
N ILE A 78 -13.91 -2.80 11.07
CA ILE A 78 -13.66 -1.58 11.87
C ILE A 78 -14.44 -0.42 11.27
N ASN A 79 -14.86 0.52 12.13
CA ASN A 79 -15.60 1.71 11.72
C ASN A 79 -14.68 2.90 11.39
N GLU A 80 -13.49 2.89 11.97
CA GLU A 80 -12.47 3.90 11.74
C GLU A 80 -11.65 3.60 10.48
N ASP A 81 -11.20 4.62 9.78
CA ASP A 81 -10.26 4.47 8.66
C ASP A 81 -8.85 4.17 9.19
N LEU A 82 -8.57 2.89 9.39
CA LEU A 82 -7.29 2.38 9.90
C LEU A 82 -6.55 1.51 8.87
N PHE A 83 -6.82 1.70 7.59
CA PHE A 83 -6.20 0.96 6.50
C PHE A 83 -4.66 0.90 6.61
N ILE A 84 -4.03 1.99 7.03
CA ILE A 84 -2.57 2.06 7.21
C ILE A 84 -2.02 1.11 8.28
N TYR A 85 -2.87 0.58 9.16
CA TYR A 85 -2.51 -0.40 10.19
C TYR A 85 -2.97 -1.81 9.86
N ASP A 86 -3.89 -2.00 8.88
CA ASP A 86 -4.35 -3.33 8.48
C ASP A 86 -3.18 -4.16 7.94
N ILE A 87 -2.96 -5.37 8.49
CA ILE A 87 -1.92 -6.28 8.02
C ILE A 87 -2.06 -6.61 6.53
N LYS A 88 -3.27 -6.55 5.99
CA LYS A 88 -3.59 -6.80 4.57
C LYS A 88 -3.07 -5.71 3.61
N ARG A 89 -2.49 -4.60 4.12
CA ARG A 89 -1.73 -3.65 3.29
C ARG A 89 -0.44 -4.25 2.74
N PHE A 90 0.06 -5.32 3.36
CA PHE A 90 1.26 -5.99 2.90
C PHE A 90 0.95 -7.06 1.85
N GLN A 91 1.89 -7.23 0.93
CA GLN A 91 1.88 -8.24 -0.12
C GLN A 91 3.05 -9.23 0.11
N ASN A 92 3.03 -10.37 -0.57
CA ASN A 92 4.00 -11.46 -0.37
C ASN A 92 5.47 -11.03 -0.44
N PHE A 93 5.84 -10.03 -1.26
CA PHE A 93 7.22 -9.58 -1.34
C PHE A 93 7.72 -8.90 -0.06
N HIS A 94 6.83 -8.31 0.74
CA HIS A 94 7.18 -7.68 2.01
C HIS A 94 7.67 -8.69 3.07
N SER A 95 7.34 -9.97 2.95
CA SER A 95 7.79 -11.04 3.85
C SER A 95 9.20 -11.55 3.55
N LYS A 96 9.80 -11.16 2.41
CA LYS A 96 11.15 -11.57 2.05
C LYS A 96 12.16 -11.01 3.04
N ILE A 97 13.00 -11.87 3.62
CA ILE A 97 13.94 -11.49 4.68
C ILE A 97 14.89 -10.36 4.26
N ASN A 98 15.35 -10.34 3.01
CA ASN A 98 16.23 -9.28 2.51
C ASN A 98 15.48 -7.95 2.41
N PHE A 99 14.23 -7.97 1.93
CA PHE A 99 13.38 -6.78 1.92
C PHE A 99 13.21 -6.21 3.32
N ILE A 100 12.86 -7.06 4.29
CA ILE A 100 12.66 -6.66 5.69
C ILE A 100 13.93 -6.02 6.27
N LYS A 101 15.09 -6.68 6.13
CA LYS A 101 16.35 -6.20 6.67
C LYS A 101 16.76 -4.83 6.11
N GLU A 102 16.71 -4.65 4.80
CA GLU A 102 17.11 -3.41 4.16
C GLU A 102 16.12 -2.27 4.44
N ARG A 103 14.83 -2.55 4.26
CA ARG A 103 13.78 -1.54 4.40
C ARG A 103 13.61 -1.07 5.85
N ILE A 104 13.61 -1.97 6.83
CA ILE A 104 13.51 -1.59 8.25
C ILE A 104 14.71 -0.74 8.66
N THR A 105 15.90 -1.07 8.19
CA THR A 105 17.09 -0.26 8.48
C THR A 105 16.95 1.17 7.97
N GLU A 106 16.43 1.36 6.75
CA GLU A 106 16.19 2.69 6.19
C GLU A 106 15.07 3.42 6.95
N THR A 107 13.91 2.79 7.11
CA THR A 107 12.74 3.42 7.73
C THR A 107 12.94 3.73 9.20
N LEU A 108 13.70 2.89 9.94
CA LEU A 108 14.08 3.17 11.33
C LEU A 108 15.01 4.39 11.40
N GLY A 109 15.98 4.49 10.49
CA GLY A 109 16.86 5.67 10.40
C GLY A 109 16.08 6.96 10.08
N ASP A 110 15.01 6.84 9.33
CA ASP A 110 14.13 7.95 8.96
C ASP A 110 13.10 8.31 10.05
N LEU A 111 12.74 7.39 10.96
CA LEU A 111 11.64 7.55 11.91
C LEU A 111 11.74 8.84 12.77
N TYR A 112 12.95 9.22 13.16
CA TYR A 112 13.22 10.42 13.96
C TYR A 112 13.89 11.53 13.15
N GLY A 113 14.04 11.34 11.85
CA GLY A 113 14.64 12.32 10.94
C GLY A 113 13.64 13.34 10.41
N MET A 114 14.13 14.49 9.96
CA MET A 114 13.33 15.38 9.13
C MET A 114 13.28 14.84 7.70
N HIS A 115 12.08 14.63 7.19
CA HIS A 115 11.88 14.09 5.86
C HIS A 115 11.69 15.21 4.84
N TRP A 116 12.29 15.02 3.67
CA TRP A 116 11.92 15.79 2.51
C TRP A 116 10.50 15.43 2.07
N PRO A 117 9.70 16.39 1.62
CA PRO A 117 8.42 16.09 0.98
C PRO A 117 8.63 15.13 -0.19
N TYR A 118 7.74 14.14 -0.31
CA TYR A 118 7.75 13.12 -1.39
C TYR A 118 9.01 12.25 -1.45
N LYS A 119 9.77 12.17 -0.35
CA LYS A 119 10.97 11.31 -0.28
C LYS A 119 10.66 9.88 -0.68
N GLN A 120 11.45 9.35 -1.62
CA GLN A 120 11.38 7.97 -2.05
C GLN A 120 12.37 7.11 -1.27
N HIS A 121 11.98 5.87 -0.95
CA HIS A 121 12.91 4.89 -0.39
C HIS A 121 14.01 4.54 -1.39
N LYS A 122 15.21 4.31 -0.86
CA LYS A 122 16.40 3.93 -1.63
C LYS A 122 16.66 2.42 -1.61
N THR A 123 16.28 1.76 -0.51
CA THR A 123 16.49 0.32 -0.32
C THR A 123 15.36 -0.50 -0.91
N SER A 124 15.63 -1.77 -1.15
CA SER A 124 14.65 -2.77 -1.58
C SER A 124 13.79 -2.29 -2.76
N ARG A 125 14.45 -1.65 -3.73
CA ARG A 125 13.87 -1.20 -5.00
C ARG A 125 13.69 -2.39 -5.95
N ASN A 126 12.98 -2.18 -7.05
CA ASN A 126 12.79 -3.15 -8.15
C ASN A 126 12.12 -4.47 -7.70
N GLN A 127 11.21 -4.43 -6.73
CA GLN A 127 10.48 -5.62 -6.30
C GLN A 127 9.51 -6.12 -7.37
N LYS A 128 8.87 -5.19 -8.08
CA LYS A 128 7.99 -5.44 -9.21
C LYS A 128 8.26 -4.40 -10.30
N LEU A 129 8.43 -4.87 -11.53
CA LEU A 129 8.61 -4.03 -12.71
C LEU A 129 7.38 -4.15 -13.60
N PHE A 130 7.05 -3.07 -14.29
CA PHE A 130 6.06 -3.11 -15.36
C PHE A 130 6.62 -3.78 -16.63
N PRO A 131 5.75 -4.36 -17.48
CA PRO A 131 6.20 -4.90 -18.76
C PRO A 131 6.95 -3.89 -19.64
N TYR A 132 6.62 -2.62 -19.53
CA TYR A 132 7.21 -1.50 -20.29
C TYR A 132 8.26 -0.72 -19.49
N HIS A 133 8.87 -1.33 -18.48
CA HIS A 133 9.81 -0.64 -17.58
C HIS A 133 11.00 -0.03 -18.32
N GLU A 134 11.61 -0.78 -19.23
CA GLU A 134 12.79 -0.29 -19.97
C GLU A 134 12.41 0.80 -20.98
N GLU A 135 11.29 0.67 -21.67
CA GLU A 135 10.78 1.71 -22.58
C GLU A 135 10.45 3.00 -21.83
N LEU A 136 9.84 2.89 -20.65
CA LEU A 136 9.58 4.06 -19.81
C LEU A 136 10.86 4.72 -19.33
N LYS A 137 11.88 3.93 -18.99
CA LYS A 137 13.19 4.41 -18.58
C LYS A 137 13.92 5.11 -19.73
N GLU A 138 13.88 4.55 -20.93
CA GLU A 138 14.41 5.19 -22.15
C GLU A 138 13.69 6.50 -22.48
N ALA A 139 12.38 6.57 -22.18
CA ALA A 139 11.59 7.80 -22.30
C ALA A 139 11.91 8.85 -21.21
N GLY A 140 12.84 8.58 -20.31
CA GLY A 140 13.27 9.51 -19.26
C GLY A 140 12.43 9.46 -17.98
N ALA A 141 11.77 8.34 -17.70
CA ALA A 141 10.99 8.17 -16.47
C ALA A 141 11.86 8.23 -15.20
N CYS A 142 11.43 9.00 -14.22
CA CYS A 142 11.93 8.96 -12.87
C CYS A 142 11.01 8.08 -12.02
N PHE A 143 11.55 6.96 -11.50
CA PHE A 143 10.76 5.95 -10.83
C PHE A 143 10.68 6.15 -9.32
N GLY A 144 9.52 5.83 -8.76
CA GLY A 144 9.31 5.66 -7.33
C GLY A 144 8.57 4.35 -7.03
N ALA A 145 8.84 3.80 -5.85
CA ALA A 145 8.19 2.56 -5.42
C ALA A 145 6.78 2.83 -4.88
N SER A 146 5.78 2.15 -5.42
CA SER A 146 4.39 2.18 -4.93
C SER A 146 3.81 0.78 -4.99
N SER A 147 3.34 0.25 -3.86
CA SER A 147 2.81 -1.12 -3.74
C SER A 147 3.76 -2.18 -4.32
N GLY A 148 5.07 -1.96 -4.19
CA GLY A 148 6.14 -2.81 -4.72
C GLY A 148 6.47 -2.62 -6.19
N TYR A 149 5.68 -1.89 -6.95
CA TYR A 149 5.97 -1.55 -8.33
C TYR A 149 6.89 -0.33 -8.43
N GLU A 150 7.86 -0.40 -9.34
CA GLU A 150 8.60 0.76 -9.80
C GLU A 150 7.72 1.52 -10.80
N ARG A 151 7.08 2.58 -10.33
CA ARG A 151 6.17 3.40 -11.14
C ARG A 151 6.87 4.64 -11.66
N PRO A 152 6.66 5.02 -12.94
CA PRO A 152 7.07 6.33 -13.41
C PRO A 152 6.26 7.40 -12.66
N LEU A 153 6.94 8.29 -11.94
CA LEU A 153 6.30 9.37 -11.21
C LEU A 153 6.29 10.66 -12.01
N TRP A 154 7.28 10.87 -12.86
CA TRP A 154 7.41 11.98 -13.78
C TRP A 154 8.45 11.64 -14.85
N PHE A 155 8.47 12.39 -15.95
CA PHE A 155 9.42 12.20 -17.04
C PHE A 155 10.32 13.42 -17.19
N ALA A 156 11.63 13.20 -17.28
CA ALA A 156 12.62 14.25 -17.42
C ALA A 156 12.48 14.99 -18.78
N LEU A 157 12.53 16.31 -18.74
CA LEU A 157 12.48 17.16 -19.91
C LEU A 157 13.90 17.49 -20.41
N ASN A 158 14.03 17.75 -21.70
CA ASN A 158 15.25 18.33 -22.28
C ASN A 158 16.57 17.56 -21.96
N ASN A 159 16.50 16.22 -21.92
CA ASN A 159 17.64 15.37 -21.57
C ASN A 159 18.20 15.59 -20.15
N GLU A 160 17.43 16.13 -19.25
CA GLU A 160 17.78 16.18 -17.83
C GLU A 160 17.86 14.76 -17.25
N LYS A 161 18.58 14.61 -16.14
CA LYS A 161 18.61 13.33 -15.43
C LYS A 161 17.30 13.09 -14.69
N PRO A 162 16.68 11.91 -14.83
CA PRO A 162 15.47 11.55 -14.08
C PRO A 162 15.82 11.20 -12.62
N GLU A 163 16.13 12.22 -11.82
CA GLU A 163 16.51 12.08 -10.41
C GLU A 163 15.74 13.06 -9.53
N PHE A 164 15.43 12.65 -8.30
CA PHE A 164 14.74 13.52 -7.33
C PHE A 164 15.75 14.49 -6.70
N LYS A 165 15.50 15.79 -6.85
CA LYS A 165 16.16 16.85 -6.08
C LYS A 165 15.13 17.47 -5.14
N TYR A 166 15.18 17.02 -3.88
CA TYR A 166 14.18 17.41 -2.89
C TYR A 166 14.35 18.87 -2.44
N SER A 167 13.21 19.51 -2.17
CA SER A 167 13.16 20.90 -1.70
C SER A 167 11.89 21.11 -0.85
N TYR A 168 11.92 22.06 0.08
CA TYR A 168 10.71 22.55 0.75
C TYR A 168 9.95 23.61 -0.08
N ASN A 169 10.58 24.08 -1.15
CA ASN A 169 9.95 24.92 -2.17
C ASN A 169 9.45 24.03 -3.32
N TYR A 170 9.44 24.57 -4.55
CA TYR A 170 9.14 23.78 -5.73
C TYR A 170 10.21 22.70 -5.96
N GLN A 171 9.75 21.50 -6.23
CA GLN A 171 10.59 20.35 -6.54
C GLN A 171 11.12 20.47 -7.98
N ASN A 172 12.28 19.84 -8.28
CA ASN A 172 12.86 19.89 -9.63
C ASN A 172 11.97 19.28 -10.71
N TRP A 173 11.07 18.38 -10.34
CA TRP A 173 10.11 17.74 -11.27
C TRP A 173 8.82 18.57 -11.50
N TYR A 174 8.63 19.68 -10.80
CA TYR A 174 7.44 20.50 -10.95
C TYR A 174 7.18 20.96 -12.40
N PRO A 175 8.19 21.46 -13.17
CA PRO A 175 7.99 21.85 -14.56
C PRO A 175 7.59 20.67 -15.47
N ALA A 176 8.15 19.47 -15.20
CA ALA A 176 7.83 18.27 -15.95
C ALA A 176 6.37 17.85 -15.72
N VAL A 177 5.96 17.76 -14.44
CA VAL A 177 4.57 17.43 -14.07
C VAL A 177 3.57 18.47 -14.60
N GLU A 178 3.93 19.76 -14.57
CA GLU A 178 3.11 20.82 -15.15
C GLU A 178 2.93 20.60 -16.66
N PHE A 179 4.01 20.30 -17.38
CA PHE A 179 3.97 20.01 -18.80
C PHE A 179 3.09 18.79 -19.13
N GLU A 180 3.32 17.68 -18.43
CA GLU A 180 2.53 16.45 -18.59
C GLU A 180 1.05 16.67 -18.33
N THR A 181 0.71 17.40 -17.25
CA THR A 181 -0.67 17.72 -16.89
C THR A 181 -1.36 18.58 -17.96
N LYS A 182 -0.67 19.62 -18.45
CA LYS A 182 -1.19 20.48 -19.52
C LYS A 182 -1.37 19.71 -20.82
N ASN A 183 -0.43 18.80 -21.14
CA ASN A 183 -0.50 17.97 -22.34
C ASN A 183 -1.67 16.97 -22.26
N ALA A 184 -1.82 16.26 -21.14
CA ALA A 184 -2.90 15.29 -20.94
C ALA A 184 -4.30 15.92 -21.02
N ARG A 185 -4.43 17.22 -20.67
CA ARG A 185 -5.71 17.95 -20.78
C ARG A 185 -6.03 18.47 -22.19
N LYS A 186 -5.03 18.59 -23.05
CA LYS A 186 -5.21 19.17 -24.39
C LYS A 186 -5.06 18.15 -25.52
N ASN A 187 -4.37 17.07 -25.24
CA ASN A 187 -4.00 16.04 -26.19
C ASN A 187 -4.28 14.66 -25.60
N ILE A 188 -3.69 13.62 -26.17
CA ILE A 188 -3.80 12.26 -25.68
C ILE A 188 -2.72 12.01 -24.61
N GLY A 189 -3.14 11.45 -23.47
CA GLY A 189 -2.26 10.93 -22.42
C GLY A 189 -2.28 9.41 -22.39
N LEU A 190 -1.09 8.79 -22.28
CA LEU A 190 -0.94 7.36 -22.05
C LEU A 190 -0.43 7.13 -20.62
N PHE A 191 -1.16 6.32 -19.85
CA PHE A 191 -0.86 6.04 -18.45
C PHE A 191 -0.67 4.55 -18.23
N ASP A 192 0.45 4.15 -17.63
CA ASP A 192 0.62 2.76 -17.19
C ASP A 192 -0.13 2.54 -15.86
N LEU A 193 -1.23 1.82 -15.94
CA LEU A 193 -2.12 1.45 -14.84
C LEU A 193 -1.95 -0.03 -14.44
N THR A 194 -0.88 -0.69 -14.88
CA THR A 194 -0.64 -2.12 -14.65
C THR A 194 -0.59 -2.49 -13.17
N ALA A 195 -0.27 -1.55 -12.28
CA ALA A 195 -0.26 -1.78 -10.84
C ALA A 195 -1.64 -2.08 -10.24
N PHE A 196 -2.74 -1.66 -10.88
CA PHE A 196 -4.08 -2.01 -10.39
C PHE A 196 -4.24 -3.51 -10.21
N SER A 197 -4.87 -3.91 -9.12
CA SER A 197 -5.18 -5.32 -8.86
C SER A 197 -6.29 -5.79 -9.79
N LYS A 198 -6.15 -7.00 -10.32
CA LYS A 198 -7.08 -7.59 -11.28
C LYS A 198 -7.43 -9.01 -10.84
N TYR A 199 -8.72 -9.27 -10.68
CA TYR A 199 -9.25 -10.56 -10.26
C TYR A 199 -10.25 -11.06 -11.28
N ASP A 200 -10.04 -12.28 -11.76
CA ASP A 200 -10.94 -12.98 -12.67
C ASP A 200 -11.87 -13.88 -11.86
N LEU A 201 -13.15 -13.76 -12.15
CA LEU A 201 -14.22 -14.54 -11.53
C LEU A 201 -14.99 -15.30 -12.62
N LYS A 202 -15.10 -16.62 -12.46
CA LYS A 202 -15.82 -17.47 -13.40
C LYS A 202 -16.80 -18.39 -12.67
N GLY A 203 -17.98 -18.59 -13.27
CA GLY A 203 -19.01 -19.51 -12.73
C GLY A 203 -20.40 -19.13 -13.19
N GLN A 204 -21.31 -20.09 -13.23
CA GLN A 204 -22.67 -19.87 -13.71
C GLN A 204 -23.42 -18.76 -12.97
N ASN A 205 -23.16 -18.61 -11.66
CA ASN A 205 -23.84 -17.65 -10.79
C ASN A 205 -23.00 -16.38 -10.52
N VAL A 206 -21.89 -16.17 -11.22
CA VAL A 206 -20.95 -15.08 -10.92
C VAL A 206 -21.62 -13.70 -10.97
N HIS A 207 -22.48 -13.44 -11.94
CA HIS A 207 -23.22 -12.17 -12.04
C HIS A 207 -24.12 -11.95 -10.81
N SER A 208 -24.92 -12.96 -10.42
CA SER A 208 -25.81 -12.86 -9.27
C SER A 208 -25.04 -12.72 -7.94
N GLU A 209 -23.86 -13.33 -7.82
CA GLU A 209 -22.98 -13.15 -6.65
C GLU A 209 -22.43 -11.72 -6.60
N LEU A 210 -21.95 -11.20 -7.74
CA LEU A 210 -21.49 -9.81 -7.82
C LEU A 210 -22.60 -8.80 -7.48
N GLN A 211 -23.84 -9.04 -7.93
CA GLN A 211 -25.00 -8.21 -7.58
C GLN A 211 -25.28 -8.16 -6.08
N LYS A 212 -24.93 -9.19 -5.31
CA LYS A 212 -25.13 -9.21 -3.85
C LYS A 212 -24.09 -8.37 -3.10
N ILE A 213 -22.86 -8.30 -3.61
CA ILE A 213 -21.75 -7.67 -2.91
C ILE A 213 -21.42 -6.27 -3.42
N CYS A 214 -21.92 -5.89 -4.60
CA CYS A 214 -21.74 -4.58 -5.19
C CYS A 214 -22.96 -3.68 -5.01
N THR A 215 -22.75 -2.38 -4.86
CA THR A 215 -23.85 -1.41 -4.68
C THR A 215 -24.53 -1.02 -5.99
N ALA A 216 -23.81 -1.05 -7.12
CA ALA A 216 -24.35 -0.73 -8.42
C ALA A 216 -24.97 -1.96 -9.12
N ASN A 217 -25.85 -1.71 -10.08
CA ASN A 217 -26.37 -2.74 -10.97
C ASN A 217 -25.27 -3.16 -11.96
N ILE A 218 -24.70 -4.35 -11.76
CA ILE A 218 -23.62 -4.89 -12.58
C ILE A 218 -24.19 -5.24 -13.96
N LYS A 219 -23.56 -4.71 -15.01
CA LYS A 219 -23.95 -5.02 -16.39
C LYS A 219 -23.40 -6.37 -16.80
N ASP A 220 -24.24 -7.20 -17.42
CA ASP A 220 -23.93 -8.56 -17.89
C ASP A 220 -23.72 -8.65 -19.42
N GLU A 221 -23.75 -7.50 -20.10
CA GLU A 221 -23.42 -7.42 -21.53
C GLU A 221 -21.89 -7.45 -21.71
N ILE A 222 -21.43 -8.30 -22.62
CA ILE A 222 -20.00 -8.46 -22.93
C ILE A 222 -19.37 -7.12 -23.34
N GLY A 223 -18.22 -6.80 -22.73
CA GLY A 223 -17.47 -5.55 -22.95
C GLY A 223 -17.97 -4.37 -22.12
N LYS A 224 -19.09 -4.49 -21.40
CA LYS A 224 -19.56 -3.42 -20.51
C LYS A 224 -18.78 -3.39 -19.20
N THR A 225 -18.60 -2.17 -18.70
CA THR A 225 -17.97 -1.89 -17.42
C THR A 225 -18.96 -1.25 -16.46
N THR A 226 -18.80 -1.54 -15.17
CA THR A 226 -19.57 -0.93 -14.08
C THR A 226 -18.61 -0.49 -12.99
N TYR A 227 -18.54 0.82 -12.70
CA TYR A 227 -17.88 1.32 -11.50
C TYR A 227 -18.83 1.18 -10.32
N THR A 228 -18.34 0.66 -9.19
CA THR A 228 -19.16 0.32 -8.02
C THR A 228 -18.34 0.30 -6.74
N GLN A 229 -19.03 0.23 -5.61
CA GLN A 229 -18.45 0.02 -4.29
C GLN A 229 -18.90 -1.32 -3.71
N MET A 230 -18.10 -1.90 -2.83
CA MET A 230 -18.47 -2.95 -1.89
C MET A 230 -18.50 -2.35 -0.49
N LEU A 231 -19.51 -2.72 0.28
CA LEU A 231 -19.76 -2.16 1.61
C LEU A 231 -19.59 -3.23 2.70
N ASN A 232 -19.30 -2.78 3.91
CA ASN A 232 -19.48 -3.60 5.10
C ASN A 232 -20.96 -3.62 5.54
N LYS A 233 -21.26 -4.40 6.59
CA LYS A 233 -22.64 -4.57 7.08
C LYS A 233 -23.26 -3.28 7.62
N ASP A 234 -22.47 -2.28 7.98
CA ASP A 234 -22.93 -0.99 8.52
C ASP A 234 -23.02 0.10 7.43
N GLY A 235 -22.76 -0.28 6.15
CA GLY A 235 -22.83 0.61 4.99
C GLY A 235 -21.56 1.42 4.75
N GLY A 236 -20.47 1.17 5.49
CA GLY A 236 -19.16 1.75 5.22
C GLY A 236 -18.53 1.16 3.96
N ILE A 237 -17.83 2.00 3.20
CA ILE A 237 -17.14 1.58 1.97
C ILE A 237 -15.90 0.78 2.35
N GLU A 238 -15.83 -0.48 1.92
CA GLU A 238 -14.65 -1.33 2.06
C GLU A 238 -13.72 -1.18 0.87
N THR A 239 -14.27 -1.11 -0.33
CA THR A 239 -13.50 -0.88 -1.57
C THR A 239 -14.33 -0.23 -2.65
N ASP A 240 -13.69 0.53 -3.53
CA ASP A 240 -14.23 0.96 -4.81
C ASP A 240 -13.52 0.24 -5.95
N LEU A 241 -14.26 -0.14 -6.97
CA LEU A 241 -13.75 -1.01 -8.02
C LEU A 241 -14.51 -0.87 -9.33
N THR A 242 -13.90 -1.38 -10.39
CA THR A 242 -14.55 -1.53 -11.69
C THR A 242 -14.77 -3.00 -12.00
N VAL A 243 -16.00 -3.37 -12.33
CA VAL A 243 -16.35 -4.70 -12.81
C VAL A 243 -16.49 -4.65 -14.34
N VAL A 244 -15.80 -5.56 -15.02
CA VAL A 244 -15.87 -5.72 -16.49
C VAL A 244 -16.49 -7.07 -16.82
N CYS A 245 -17.54 -7.10 -17.64
CA CYS A 245 -18.09 -8.30 -18.18
C CYS A 245 -17.26 -8.77 -19.38
N LEU A 246 -16.47 -9.82 -19.21
CA LEU A 246 -15.62 -10.38 -20.28
C LEU A 246 -16.37 -11.45 -21.11
N ASP A 247 -17.26 -12.20 -20.46
CA ASP A 247 -18.15 -13.16 -21.11
C ASP A 247 -19.35 -13.41 -20.18
N LYS A 248 -20.37 -14.15 -20.63
CA LYS A 248 -21.63 -14.44 -19.91
C LYS A 248 -21.42 -14.90 -18.46
N ASN A 249 -20.41 -15.71 -18.20
CA ASN A 249 -20.09 -16.26 -16.88
C ASN A 249 -18.65 -15.92 -16.46
N TYR A 250 -18.11 -14.81 -16.96
CA TYR A 250 -16.75 -14.41 -16.73
C TYR A 250 -16.65 -12.90 -16.55
N PHE A 251 -16.26 -12.48 -15.37
CA PHE A 251 -16.10 -11.09 -14.99
C PHE A 251 -14.68 -10.83 -14.48
N ARG A 252 -14.19 -9.63 -14.73
CA ARG A 252 -12.93 -9.12 -14.14
C ARG A 252 -13.23 -7.96 -13.23
N ILE A 253 -12.70 -8.02 -12.02
CA ILE A 253 -12.65 -6.90 -11.08
C ILE A 253 -11.30 -6.20 -11.23
N ILE A 254 -11.32 -4.87 -11.26
CA ILE A 254 -10.13 -4.01 -11.25
C ILE A 254 -10.25 -3.10 -10.04
N THR A 255 -9.26 -3.12 -9.14
CA THR A 255 -9.24 -2.34 -7.91
C THR A 255 -7.85 -1.79 -7.61
N SER A 256 -7.71 -1.02 -6.52
CA SER A 256 -6.48 -0.36 -6.12
C SER A 256 -5.29 -1.32 -5.93
N ALA A 257 -4.12 -0.90 -6.38
CA ALA A 257 -2.88 -1.63 -6.14
C ALA A 257 -2.50 -1.74 -4.65
N ALA A 258 -2.83 -0.72 -3.87
CA ALA A 258 -2.50 -0.68 -2.44
C ALA A 258 -3.36 -1.66 -1.63
N ASN A 259 -4.59 -1.90 -2.06
CA ASN A 259 -5.58 -2.71 -1.35
C ASN A 259 -5.64 -4.16 -1.84
N ARG A 260 -4.66 -4.63 -2.61
CA ARG A 260 -4.71 -5.96 -3.25
C ARG A 260 -5.14 -7.08 -2.31
N GLU A 261 -4.48 -7.25 -1.18
CA GLU A 261 -4.81 -8.35 -0.26
C GLU A 261 -6.09 -8.06 0.56
N HIS A 262 -6.36 -6.81 0.89
CA HIS A 262 -7.58 -6.39 1.56
C HIS A 262 -8.81 -6.68 0.69
N ASP A 263 -8.81 -6.21 -0.54
CA ASP A 263 -9.95 -6.35 -1.46
C ASP A 263 -10.18 -7.80 -1.85
N LYS A 264 -9.10 -8.55 -2.11
CA LYS A 264 -9.15 -9.98 -2.34
C LYS A 264 -9.77 -10.73 -1.15
N PHE A 265 -9.34 -10.40 0.07
CA PHE A 265 -9.90 -11.00 1.28
C PHE A 265 -11.40 -10.70 1.42
N HIS A 266 -11.79 -9.43 1.22
CA HIS A 266 -13.20 -9.02 1.27
C HIS A 266 -14.05 -9.73 0.22
N ILE A 267 -13.60 -9.79 -1.03
CA ILE A 267 -14.30 -10.49 -2.12
C ILE A 267 -14.47 -11.97 -1.79
N LEU A 268 -13.39 -12.67 -1.43
CA LEU A 268 -13.42 -14.11 -1.13
C LEU A 268 -14.29 -14.45 0.09
N LYS A 269 -14.39 -13.55 1.06
CA LYS A 269 -15.25 -13.71 2.24
C LYS A 269 -16.74 -13.80 1.87
N HIS A 270 -17.15 -13.15 0.79
CA HIS A 270 -18.56 -13.00 0.39
C HIS A 270 -18.95 -13.79 -0.85
N LEU A 271 -17.98 -14.33 -1.60
CA LEU A 271 -18.26 -15.20 -2.74
C LEU A 271 -18.54 -16.64 -2.32
N SER A 272 -19.43 -17.30 -3.07
CA SER A 272 -19.64 -18.74 -2.93
C SER A 272 -18.41 -19.50 -3.41
N LYS A 273 -18.19 -20.71 -2.85
CA LYS A 273 -17.08 -21.60 -3.25
C LYS A 273 -17.21 -22.16 -4.67
N GLU A 274 -18.37 -21.98 -5.32
CA GLU A 274 -18.64 -22.42 -6.69
C GLU A 274 -18.04 -21.46 -7.73
N ILE A 275 -17.67 -20.25 -7.32
CA ILE A 275 -17.02 -19.26 -8.18
C ILE A 275 -15.51 -19.49 -8.18
N GLU A 276 -14.98 -19.76 -9.36
CA GLU A 276 -13.54 -19.77 -9.59
C GLU A 276 -13.01 -18.34 -9.47
N PHE A 277 -12.09 -18.11 -8.53
CA PHE A 277 -11.41 -16.84 -8.32
C PHE A 277 -9.93 -16.98 -8.69
N LYS A 278 -9.44 -16.09 -9.55
CA LYS A 278 -8.03 -16.03 -9.92
C LYS A 278 -7.50 -14.60 -9.82
N ASP A 279 -6.44 -14.38 -9.05
CA ASP A 279 -5.67 -13.14 -9.07
C ASP A 279 -4.75 -13.13 -10.31
N VAL A 280 -5.07 -12.28 -11.28
CA VAL A 280 -4.34 -12.13 -12.55
C VAL A 280 -3.56 -10.81 -12.61
N THR A 281 -3.34 -10.17 -11.47
CA THR A 281 -2.69 -8.85 -11.38
C THR A 281 -1.34 -8.83 -12.10
N ASP A 282 -0.54 -9.86 -11.90
CA ASP A 282 0.81 -9.94 -12.45
C ASP A 282 0.85 -10.59 -13.86
N GLU A 283 -0.31 -11.02 -14.39
CA GLU A 283 -0.44 -11.65 -15.72
C GLU A 283 -0.99 -10.68 -16.79
N VAL A 284 -1.63 -9.60 -16.39
CA VAL A 284 -2.35 -8.68 -17.27
C VAL A 284 -1.88 -7.25 -17.08
N ALA A 285 -1.32 -6.65 -18.11
CA ALA A 285 -1.03 -5.22 -18.16
C ALA A 285 -2.33 -4.40 -18.35
N CYS A 286 -2.30 -3.16 -17.87
CA CYS A 286 -3.40 -2.22 -18.02
C CYS A 286 -2.85 -0.84 -18.42
N LEU A 287 -3.25 -0.36 -19.58
CA LEU A 287 -2.92 0.97 -20.08
C LEU A 287 -4.17 1.83 -20.14
N GLY A 288 -4.09 3.03 -19.58
CA GLY A 288 -5.11 4.06 -19.72
C GLY A 288 -4.75 5.00 -20.88
N VAL A 289 -5.67 5.15 -21.82
CA VAL A 289 -5.56 6.12 -22.92
C VAL A 289 -6.67 7.14 -22.73
N PHE A 290 -6.30 8.40 -22.49
CA PHE A 290 -7.24 9.48 -22.21
C PHE A 290 -6.94 10.68 -23.11
N GLY A 291 -8.00 11.40 -23.53
CA GLY A 291 -7.89 12.59 -24.39
C GLY A 291 -9.23 13.08 -24.92
#